data_5e0b9635c560cd61141deea2109278bd
#
_entry.id   5e0b9635c560cd61141deea2109278bd
#
_cell.length_a   1.000
_cell.length_b   1.000
_cell.length_c   1.000
_cell.angle_alpha   90.00
_cell.angle_beta   90.00
_cell.angle_gamma   90.00
#
_symmetry.space_group_name_H-M   'P 1'
#
loop_
_entity.id
_entity.type
_entity.pdbx_description
1 polymer ?
#
loop_
_entity_poly.entity_id
_entity_poly.type
_entity_poly.pdbx_seq_one_letter_code
_entity_poly.pdbx_strand_id
1 'polypeptide(L)'
;MFDKLDFILEKYEELSMKVSDPDVINNQPLWQKHIKEMGEMEPSVNKYREYKKAKEGVAEAKEMLESGDEELKELAKMELSELEDSIPEMENQLKILLLPKDPNDEKNVILEVRAGTGGEEAALFAQDLLRMYLRYTERRGWKAEIMDSNDTGIGGIKEASVLIKGKGAYSRLKYESGTHRVQRVPETESSGRIHTSAATVAVLPEVDDVEVEINPNDVRVDVYRSSGNGGQCVNTTDSAVRLTHLPTGLVVTCQDEKSQIKNKEKAFKVLRSRLYDMKLQEQNDEISAERRSQVGSGDRSERIRTYNFPQGRVTDHRIGMTIYKLDSFLDGEIDEIVDGLITSDQAEKMKNF
;
A
#
# COMPACT_ATOMS: atom_id res chain seq x y z
N MET A 1 -16.59 20.66 3.84
CA MET A 1 -16.67 19.60 2.82
C MET A 1 -16.78 20.19 1.43
N PHE A 2 -17.82 20.97 1.14
CA PHE A 2 -18.08 21.50 -0.22
C PHE A 2 -16.98 22.44 -0.70
N ASP A 3 -16.42 23.31 0.14
CA ASP A 3 -15.28 24.16 -0.22
C ASP A 3 -14.05 23.38 -0.69
N LYS A 4 -13.81 22.19 -0.08
CA LYS A 4 -12.74 21.29 -0.55
C LYS A 4 -13.05 20.68 -1.90
N LEU A 5 -14.33 20.32 -2.16
CA LEU A 5 -14.76 19.77 -3.45
C LEU A 5 -14.71 20.83 -4.57
N ASP A 6 -15.07 22.07 -4.28
CA ASP A 6 -14.93 23.16 -5.22
C ASP A 6 -13.45 23.40 -5.58
N PHE A 7 -12.56 23.41 -4.58
CA PHE A 7 -11.12 23.51 -4.82
C PHE A 7 -10.57 22.34 -5.66
N ILE A 8 -11.04 21.10 -5.41
CA ILE A 8 -10.63 19.92 -6.20
C ILE A 8 -11.12 20.07 -7.65
N LEU A 9 -12.34 20.56 -7.87
CA LEU A 9 -12.88 20.79 -9.19
C LEU A 9 -12.08 21.85 -9.96
N GLU A 10 -11.78 22.99 -9.34
CA GLU A 10 -10.95 24.04 -9.93
C GLU A 10 -9.55 23.52 -10.29
N LYS A 11 -8.91 22.79 -9.38
CA LYS A 11 -7.60 22.20 -9.63
C LYS A 11 -7.64 21.17 -10.77
N TYR A 12 -8.69 20.37 -10.87
CA TYR A 12 -8.87 19.42 -11.96
C TYR A 12 -9.01 20.14 -13.32
N GLU A 13 -9.74 21.24 -13.37
CA GLU A 13 -9.91 22.05 -14.58
C GLU A 13 -8.59 22.73 -14.99
N GLU A 14 -7.83 23.27 -14.02
CA GLU A 14 -6.48 23.78 -14.29
C GLU A 14 -5.53 22.71 -14.85
N LEU A 15 -5.53 21.52 -14.26
CA LEU A 15 -4.71 20.40 -14.73
C LEU A 15 -5.14 19.93 -16.12
N SER A 16 -6.43 19.91 -16.41
CA SER A 16 -6.98 19.58 -17.74
C SER A 16 -6.49 20.55 -18.80
N MET A 17 -6.43 21.84 -18.49
CA MET A 17 -5.84 22.84 -19.38
C MET A 17 -4.34 22.63 -19.56
N LYS A 18 -3.58 22.39 -18.48
CA LYS A 18 -2.13 22.15 -18.54
C LYS A 18 -1.77 20.90 -19.32
N VAL A 19 -2.52 19.82 -19.20
CA VAL A 19 -2.30 18.57 -19.95
C VAL A 19 -2.52 18.76 -21.45
N SER A 20 -3.34 19.74 -21.85
CA SER A 20 -3.59 20.09 -23.24
C SER A 20 -2.56 21.08 -23.82
N ASP A 21 -1.66 21.62 -22.99
CA ASP A 21 -0.64 22.58 -23.40
C ASP A 21 0.50 21.86 -24.17
N PRO A 22 0.86 22.31 -25.40
CA PRO A 22 1.94 21.74 -26.19
C PRO A 22 3.29 21.69 -25.46
N ASP A 23 3.59 22.68 -24.62
CA ASP A 23 4.85 22.74 -23.88
C ASP A 23 4.92 21.64 -22.79
N VAL A 24 3.79 21.32 -22.19
CA VAL A 24 3.67 20.23 -21.18
C VAL A 24 3.69 18.86 -21.87
N ILE A 25 3.04 18.72 -23.03
CA ILE A 25 3.03 17.47 -23.82
C ILE A 25 4.45 17.07 -24.24
N ASN A 26 5.29 18.06 -24.60
CA ASN A 26 6.70 17.82 -24.97
C ASN A 26 7.56 17.40 -23.76
N ASN A 27 7.11 17.62 -22.53
CA ASN A 27 7.79 17.19 -21.31
C ASN A 27 7.09 15.95 -20.72
N GLN A 28 7.41 14.79 -21.25
CA GLN A 28 6.75 13.52 -20.93
C GLN A 28 6.67 13.20 -19.42
N PRO A 29 7.71 13.40 -18.59
CA PRO A 29 7.60 13.17 -17.14
C PRO A 29 6.59 14.09 -16.45
N LEU A 30 6.55 15.37 -16.83
CA LEU A 30 5.62 16.35 -16.26
C LEU A 30 4.18 16.06 -16.71
N TRP A 31 3.98 15.70 -17.96
CA TRP A 31 2.69 15.30 -18.51
C TRP A 31 2.12 14.07 -17.80
N GLN A 32 2.94 13.02 -17.63
CA GLN A 32 2.54 11.81 -16.90
C GLN A 32 2.17 12.11 -15.45
N LYS A 33 2.90 13.00 -14.79
CA LYS A 33 2.57 13.44 -13.42
C LYS A 33 1.19 14.08 -13.36
N HIS A 34 0.89 15.01 -14.28
CA HIS A 34 -0.41 15.68 -14.32
C HIS A 34 -1.56 14.73 -14.66
N ILE A 35 -1.37 13.79 -15.59
CA ILE A 35 -2.37 12.75 -15.90
C ILE A 35 -2.66 11.89 -14.68
N LYS A 36 -1.64 11.50 -13.93
CA LYS A 36 -1.82 10.73 -12.71
C LYS A 36 -2.59 11.50 -11.65
N GLU A 37 -2.23 12.76 -11.40
CA GLU A 37 -2.95 13.64 -10.47
C GLU A 37 -4.42 13.84 -10.89
N MET A 38 -4.71 14.00 -12.16
CA MET A 38 -6.08 14.07 -12.69
C MET A 38 -6.85 12.78 -12.45
N GLY A 39 -6.24 11.61 -12.76
CA GLY A 39 -6.87 10.31 -12.55
C GLY A 39 -7.25 10.04 -11.08
N GLU A 40 -6.45 10.55 -10.14
CA GLU A 40 -6.74 10.45 -8.71
C GLU A 40 -7.95 11.31 -8.28
N MET A 41 -8.15 12.47 -8.92
CA MET A 41 -9.25 13.41 -8.63
C MET A 41 -10.53 13.09 -9.38
N GLU A 42 -10.44 12.45 -10.54
CA GLU A 42 -11.55 12.21 -11.47
C GLU A 42 -12.80 11.59 -10.82
N PRO A 43 -12.70 10.55 -9.98
CA PRO A 43 -13.87 9.97 -9.32
C PRO A 43 -14.63 10.97 -8.43
N SER A 44 -13.86 11.81 -7.69
CA SER A 44 -14.43 12.85 -6.82
C SER A 44 -15.09 13.96 -7.60
N VAL A 45 -14.45 14.39 -8.70
CA VAL A 45 -14.97 15.44 -9.60
C VAL A 45 -16.24 14.98 -10.31
N ASN A 46 -16.26 13.77 -10.86
CA ASN A 46 -17.41 13.22 -11.55
C ASN A 46 -18.61 13.11 -10.60
N LYS A 47 -18.39 12.58 -9.40
CA LYS A 47 -19.46 12.45 -8.40
C LYS A 47 -19.96 13.81 -7.90
N TYR A 48 -19.06 14.78 -7.78
CA TYR A 48 -19.44 16.13 -7.38
C TYR A 48 -20.22 16.87 -8.46
N ARG A 49 -19.90 16.65 -9.74
CA ARG A 49 -20.69 17.16 -10.86
C ARG A 49 -22.10 16.56 -10.89
N GLU A 50 -22.22 15.25 -10.64
CA GLU A 50 -23.53 14.59 -10.50
C GLU A 50 -24.35 15.21 -9.35
N TYR A 51 -23.71 15.42 -8.20
CA TYR A 51 -24.35 16.06 -7.05
C TYR A 51 -24.81 17.49 -7.34
N LYS A 52 -23.97 18.33 -7.99
CA LYS A 52 -24.37 19.69 -8.40
C LYS A 52 -25.56 19.64 -9.33
N LYS A 53 -25.54 18.76 -10.33
CA LYS A 53 -26.66 18.59 -11.27
C LYS A 53 -27.94 18.13 -10.57
N ALA A 54 -27.84 17.22 -9.59
CA ALA A 54 -29.00 16.79 -8.80
C ALA A 54 -29.58 17.96 -7.97
N LYS A 55 -28.72 18.80 -7.38
CA LYS A 55 -29.17 20.02 -6.67
C LYS A 55 -29.83 21.05 -7.58
N GLU A 56 -29.28 21.25 -8.76
CA GLU A 56 -29.90 22.11 -9.79
C GLU A 56 -31.28 21.56 -10.19
N GLY A 57 -31.39 20.23 -10.43
CA GLY A 57 -32.64 19.57 -10.72
C GLY A 57 -33.69 19.72 -9.59
N VAL A 58 -33.28 19.65 -8.32
CA VAL A 58 -34.18 19.92 -7.19
C VAL A 58 -34.69 21.38 -7.22
N ALA A 59 -33.83 22.34 -7.58
CA ALA A 59 -34.27 23.75 -7.68
C ALA A 59 -35.26 23.95 -8.84
N GLU A 60 -34.94 23.34 -10.00
CA GLU A 60 -35.84 23.39 -11.18
C GLU A 60 -37.19 22.70 -10.92
N ALA A 61 -37.18 21.51 -10.27
CA ALA A 61 -38.40 20.81 -9.91
C ALA A 61 -39.28 21.63 -8.92
N LYS A 62 -38.65 22.36 -7.98
CA LYS A 62 -39.36 23.26 -7.06
C LYS A 62 -39.98 24.45 -7.79
N GLU A 63 -39.29 25.03 -8.76
CA GLU A 63 -39.87 26.09 -9.61
C GLU A 63 -41.05 25.56 -10.46
N MET A 64 -40.94 24.34 -11.00
CA MET A 64 -42.05 23.71 -11.74
C MET A 64 -43.26 23.43 -10.88
N LEU A 65 -43.08 23.13 -9.59
CA LEU A 65 -44.20 22.97 -8.65
C LEU A 65 -45.01 24.26 -8.43
N GLU A 66 -44.40 25.43 -8.60
CA GLU A 66 -45.04 26.73 -8.51
C GLU A 66 -45.77 27.12 -9.82
N SER A 67 -45.56 26.37 -10.91
CA SER A 67 -46.25 26.58 -12.19
C SER A 67 -47.74 26.25 -12.09
N GLY A 68 -48.57 26.82 -12.96
CA GLY A 68 -50.01 26.63 -12.97
C GLY A 68 -50.50 25.31 -13.61
N ASP A 69 -49.61 24.47 -14.13
CA ASP A 69 -49.90 23.25 -14.89
C ASP A 69 -49.87 22.02 -13.99
N GLU A 70 -50.99 21.25 -13.91
CA GLU A 70 -51.09 20.09 -13.04
C GLU A 70 -50.26 18.89 -13.52
N GLU A 71 -50.10 18.70 -14.84
CA GLU A 71 -49.26 17.60 -15.37
C GLU A 71 -47.77 17.84 -15.06
N LEU A 72 -47.30 19.08 -15.19
CA LEU A 72 -45.94 19.46 -14.82
C LEU A 72 -45.71 19.32 -13.32
N LYS A 73 -46.70 19.57 -12.48
CA LYS A 73 -46.59 19.39 -11.02
C LYS A 73 -46.46 17.93 -10.62
N GLU A 74 -47.16 17.01 -11.27
CA GLU A 74 -47.03 15.61 -10.96
C GLU A 74 -45.65 15.07 -11.36
N LEU A 75 -45.14 15.42 -12.53
CA LEU A 75 -43.79 15.08 -12.97
C LEU A 75 -42.71 15.65 -12.01
N ALA A 76 -42.86 16.96 -11.67
CA ALA A 76 -41.95 17.62 -10.75
C ALA A 76 -41.93 16.98 -9.33
N LYS A 77 -43.09 16.50 -8.84
CA LYS A 77 -43.15 15.77 -7.56
C LYS A 77 -42.42 14.45 -7.61
N MET A 78 -42.57 13.68 -8.69
CA MET A 78 -41.86 12.40 -8.85
C MET A 78 -40.33 12.63 -8.92
N GLU A 79 -39.91 13.57 -9.76
CA GLU A 79 -38.48 13.89 -9.92
C GLU A 79 -37.89 14.46 -8.61
N LEU A 80 -38.62 15.32 -7.90
CA LEU A 80 -38.17 15.82 -6.60
C LEU A 80 -37.95 14.69 -5.57
N SER A 81 -38.91 13.76 -5.52
CA SER A 81 -38.81 12.62 -4.59
C SER A 81 -37.57 11.75 -4.90
N GLU A 82 -37.32 11.43 -6.18
CA GLU A 82 -36.15 10.64 -6.58
C GLU A 82 -34.84 11.36 -6.29
N LEU A 83 -34.78 12.68 -6.56
CA LEU A 83 -33.57 13.47 -6.31
C LEU A 83 -33.34 13.67 -4.82
N GLU A 84 -34.37 13.97 -4.01
CA GLU A 84 -34.23 14.11 -2.54
C GLU A 84 -33.81 12.82 -1.87
N ASP A 85 -34.22 11.66 -2.35
CA ASP A 85 -33.77 10.35 -1.85
C ASP A 85 -32.30 10.04 -2.26
N SER A 86 -31.87 10.48 -3.43
CA SER A 86 -30.52 10.21 -3.96
C SER A 86 -29.43 11.13 -3.39
N ILE A 87 -29.77 12.37 -3.03
CA ILE A 87 -28.80 13.38 -2.53
C ILE A 87 -28.05 12.92 -1.27
N PRO A 88 -28.70 12.37 -0.21
CA PRO A 88 -27.99 11.91 0.98
C PRO A 88 -26.99 10.79 0.68
N GLU A 89 -27.32 9.90 -0.25
CA GLU A 89 -26.43 8.84 -0.69
C GLU A 89 -25.20 9.39 -1.44
N MET A 90 -25.42 10.36 -2.35
CA MET A 90 -24.34 11.07 -3.04
C MET A 90 -23.43 11.82 -2.06
N GLU A 91 -23.99 12.48 -1.04
CA GLU A 91 -23.21 13.15 0.01
C GLU A 91 -22.34 12.18 0.81
N ASN A 92 -22.86 11.00 1.13
CA ASN A 92 -22.08 9.96 1.79
C ASN A 92 -20.95 9.42 0.90
N GLN A 93 -21.24 9.19 -0.39
CA GLN A 93 -20.21 8.76 -1.36
C GLN A 93 -19.13 9.83 -1.53
N LEU A 94 -19.50 11.11 -1.59
CA LEU A 94 -18.54 12.23 -1.64
C LEU A 94 -17.67 12.31 -0.38
N LYS A 95 -18.24 12.07 0.81
CA LYS A 95 -17.46 11.99 2.05
C LYS A 95 -16.42 10.87 1.99
N ILE A 96 -16.81 9.70 1.50
CA ILE A 96 -15.90 8.55 1.33
C ILE A 96 -14.77 8.89 0.35
N LEU A 97 -15.09 9.54 -0.78
CA LEU A 97 -14.11 9.92 -1.80
C LEU A 97 -13.13 11.00 -1.32
N LEU A 98 -13.51 11.81 -0.33
CA LEU A 98 -12.66 12.83 0.30
C LEU A 98 -11.77 12.28 1.42
N LEU A 99 -11.98 11.03 1.86
CA LEU A 99 -11.10 10.42 2.83
C LEU A 99 -9.67 10.31 2.27
N PRO A 100 -8.66 10.54 3.09
CA PRO A 100 -7.28 10.40 2.66
C PRO A 100 -7.04 8.96 2.19
N LYS A 101 -6.71 8.81 0.91
CA LYS A 101 -6.30 7.53 0.35
C LYS A 101 -4.89 7.21 0.81
N ASP A 102 -4.65 5.96 1.16
CA ASP A 102 -3.30 5.48 1.43
C ASP A 102 -2.49 5.50 0.11
N PRO A 103 -1.33 6.17 0.05
CA PRO A 103 -0.51 6.22 -1.15
C PRO A 103 -0.07 4.83 -1.64
N ASN A 104 -0.12 3.83 -0.77
CA ASN A 104 0.22 2.45 -1.09
C ASN A 104 -0.94 1.64 -1.68
N ASP A 105 -2.18 2.15 -1.64
CA ASP A 105 -3.39 1.40 -2.06
C ASP A 105 -3.32 0.87 -3.51
N GLU A 106 -2.60 1.56 -4.40
CA GLU A 106 -2.43 1.14 -5.79
C GLU A 106 -1.21 0.26 -6.04
N LYS A 107 -0.34 0.08 -5.03
CA LYS A 107 0.88 -0.72 -5.16
C LYS A 107 0.58 -2.21 -5.21
N ASN A 108 1.53 -2.95 -5.77
CA ASN A 108 1.58 -4.40 -5.63
C ASN A 108 1.88 -4.78 -4.19
N VAL A 109 1.65 -6.04 -3.85
CA VAL A 109 1.73 -6.55 -2.49
C VAL A 109 2.78 -7.65 -2.39
N ILE A 110 3.60 -7.59 -1.36
CA ILE A 110 4.39 -8.71 -0.86
C ILE A 110 3.63 -9.28 0.33
N LEU A 111 3.05 -10.48 0.14
CA LEU A 111 2.33 -11.21 1.17
C LEU A 111 3.27 -12.25 1.76
N GLU A 112 3.51 -12.19 3.06
CA GLU A 112 4.29 -13.17 3.79
C GLU A 112 3.39 -13.97 4.73
N VAL A 113 3.46 -15.28 4.66
CA VAL A 113 2.75 -16.19 5.56
C VAL A 113 3.77 -16.99 6.34
N ARG A 114 3.64 -17.02 7.67
CA ARG A 114 4.56 -17.75 8.56
C ARG A 114 3.80 -18.60 9.56
N ALA A 115 4.29 -19.79 9.82
CA ALA A 115 3.83 -20.62 10.92
C ALA A 115 4.14 -19.93 12.25
N GLY A 116 3.13 -19.79 13.10
CA GLY A 116 3.25 -19.26 14.46
C GLY A 116 3.26 -20.37 15.52
N THR A 117 2.54 -20.15 16.60
CA THR A 117 2.43 -21.10 17.70
C THR A 117 1.59 -22.32 17.31
N GLY A 118 2.14 -23.52 17.40
CA GLY A 118 1.40 -24.79 17.15
C GLY A 118 2.20 -25.89 16.45
N GLY A 119 3.51 -25.68 16.20
CA GLY A 119 4.39 -26.70 15.60
C GLY A 119 3.97 -27.08 14.17
N GLU A 120 3.91 -28.37 13.88
CA GLU A 120 3.55 -28.89 12.55
C GLU A 120 2.17 -28.45 12.08
N GLU A 121 1.19 -28.39 12.98
CA GLU A 121 -0.17 -27.94 12.67
C GLU A 121 -0.21 -26.46 12.26
N ALA A 122 0.62 -25.61 12.87
CA ALA A 122 0.76 -24.22 12.44
C ALA A 122 1.35 -24.11 11.03
N ALA A 123 2.26 -25.01 10.66
CA ALA A 123 2.83 -25.05 9.31
C ALA A 123 1.81 -25.53 8.26
N LEU A 124 0.99 -26.53 8.59
CA LEU A 124 -0.12 -26.96 7.72
C LEU A 124 -1.15 -25.84 7.55
N PHE A 125 -1.50 -25.16 8.62
CA PHE A 125 -2.44 -24.03 8.54
C PHE A 125 -1.87 -22.86 7.74
N ALA A 126 -0.58 -22.56 7.86
CA ALA A 126 0.09 -21.57 7.04
C ALA A 126 -0.02 -21.90 5.53
N GLN A 127 0.11 -23.19 5.18
CA GLN A 127 -0.11 -23.67 3.81
C GLN A 127 -1.57 -23.47 3.35
N ASP A 128 -2.54 -23.73 4.22
CA ASP A 128 -3.96 -23.47 3.90
C ASP A 128 -4.22 -21.98 3.65
N LEU A 129 -3.65 -21.09 4.47
CA LEU A 129 -3.74 -19.65 4.26
C LEU A 129 -3.08 -19.21 2.95
N LEU A 130 -1.89 -19.73 2.66
CA LEU A 130 -1.22 -19.43 1.39
C LEU A 130 -2.09 -19.84 0.21
N ARG A 131 -2.66 -21.05 0.22
CA ARG A 131 -3.58 -21.52 -0.81
C ARG A 131 -4.81 -20.62 -0.93
N MET A 132 -5.42 -20.23 0.19
CA MET A 132 -6.56 -19.31 0.22
C MET A 132 -6.24 -17.98 -0.49
N TYR A 133 -5.10 -17.37 -0.19
CA TYR A 133 -4.71 -16.11 -0.84
C TYR A 133 -4.38 -16.28 -2.33
N LEU A 134 -3.73 -17.38 -2.73
CA LEU A 134 -3.50 -17.68 -4.14
C LEU A 134 -4.83 -17.85 -4.90
N ARG A 135 -5.81 -18.57 -4.33
CA ARG A 135 -7.16 -18.67 -4.90
C ARG A 135 -7.86 -17.33 -4.98
N TYR A 136 -7.73 -16.50 -3.96
CA TYR A 136 -8.28 -15.15 -3.99
C TYR A 136 -7.68 -14.30 -5.10
N THR A 137 -6.37 -14.36 -5.31
CA THR A 137 -5.70 -13.63 -6.39
C THR A 137 -6.17 -14.10 -7.77
N GLU A 138 -6.34 -15.41 -7.97
CA GLU A 138 -6.91 -15.98 -9.20
C GLU A 138 -8.31 -15.44 -9.47
N ARG A 139 -9.19 -15.44 -8.46
CA ARG A 139 -10.58 -14.93 -8.58
C ARG A 139 -10.63 -13.43 -8.92
N ARG A 140 -9.68 -12.66 -8.43
CA ARG A 140 -9.55 -11.22 -8.72
C ARG A 140 -8.85 -10.91 -10.05
N GLY A 141 -8.32 -11.92 -10.74
CA GLY A 141 -7.56 -11.75 -11.97
C GLY A 141 -6.20 -11.08 -11.75
N TRP A 142 -5.68 -11.12 -10.52
CA TRP A 142 -4.34 -10.66 -10.20
C TRP A 142 -3.30 -11.75 -10.50
N LYS A 143 -2.04 -11.36 -10.63
CA LYS A 143 -0.93 -12.29 -10.84
C LYS A 143 -0.21 -12.52 -9.52
N ALA A 144 -0.03 -13.78 -9.12
CA ALA A 144 0.75 -14.17 -7.96
C ALA A 144 2.04 -14.86 -8.40
N GLU A 145 3.15 -14.50 -7.78
CA GLU A 145 4.47 -15.07 -8.01
C GLU A 145 5.10 -15.44 -6.66
N ILE A 146 5.35 -16.72 -6.42
CA ILE A 146 6.00 -17.17 -5.19
C ILE A 146 7.47 -16.77 -5.29
N MET A 147 7.92 -15.91 -4.37
CA MET A 147 9.30 -15.43 -4.32
C MET A 147 10.19 -16.38 -3.53
N ASP A 148 9.69 -16.87 -2.40
CA ASP A 148 10.40 -17.81 -1.53
C ASP A 148 9.40 -18.69 -0.79
N SER A 149 9.80 -19.95 -0.50
CA SER A 149 9.01 -20.91 0.27
C SER A 149 9.94 -21.84 1.04
N ASN A 150 9.68 -21.96 2.34
CA ASN A 150 10.37 -22.90 3.21
C ASN A 150 9.39 -23.99 3.67
N ASP A 151 9.35 -25.07 2.92
CA ASP A 151 8.42 -26.15 3.13
C ASP A 151 8.85 -27.08 4.27
N THR A 152 7.87 -27.72 4.91
CA THR A 152 8.10 -28.80 5.86
C THR A 152 7.92 -30.15 5.17
N GLY A 153 8.60 -31.20 5.66
CA GLY A 153 8.52 -32.54 5.08
C GLY A 153 7.13 -33.21 5.07
N ILE A 154 6.13 -32.55 5.71
CA ILE A 154 4.75 -33.05 5.87
C ILE A 154 3.73 -32.24 5.06
N GLY A 155 4.17 -31.43 4.10
CA GLY A 155 3.28 -30.62 3.24
C GLY A 155 2.83 -29.30 3.85
N GLY A 156 3.37 -28.87 4.98
CA GLY A 156 3.19 -27.54 5.54
C GLY A 156 4.31 -26.58 5.12
N ILE A 157 4.15 -25.30 5.41
CA ILE A 157 5.18 -24.27 5.21
C ILE A 157 5.57 -23.62 6.54
N LYS A 158 6.87 -23.39 6.73
CA LYS A 158 7.36 -22.56 7.84
C LYS A 158 7.16 -21.08 7.51
N GLU A 159 7.47 -20.74 6.29
CA GLU A 159 7.43 -19.38 5.76
C GLU A 159 7.25 -19.43 4.24
N ALA A 160 6.47 -18.52 3.70
CA ALA A 160 6.39 -18.26 2.25
C ALA A 160 6.16 -16.79 1.99
N SER A 161 6.78 -16.28 0.92
CA SER A 161 6.62 -14.92 0.44
C SER A 161 6.08 -14.93 -0.99
N VAL A 162 5.03 -14.16 -1.26
CA VAL A 162 4.35 -14.10 -2.56
C VAL A 162 4.23 -12.65 -3.00
N LEU A 163 4.68 -12.35 -4.20
CA LEU A 163 4.44 -11.06 -4.86
C LEU A 163 3.12 -11.15 -5.62
N ILE A 164 2.18 -10.29 -5.25
CA ILE A 164 0.85 -10.17 -5.87
C ILE A 164 0.79 -8.87 -6.66
N LYS A 165 0.66 -8.99 -7.98
CA LYS A 165 0.60 -7.87 -8.92
C LYS A 165 -0.85 -7.66 -9.38
N GLY A 166 -1.41 -6.50 -9.05
CA GLY A 166 -2.77 -6.16 -9.46
C GLY A 166 -3.24 -4.82 -8.95
N LYS A 167 -4.07 -4.14 -9.73
CA LYS A 167 -4.61 -2.84 -9.34
C LYS A 167 -5.46 -2.97 -8.08
N GLY A 168 -5.12 -2.18 -7.04
CA GLY A 168 -5.83 -2.18 -5.77
C GLY A 168 -5.57 -3.43 -4.91
N ALA A 169 -4.52 -4.22 -5.17
CA ALA A 169 -4.21 -5.40 -4.38
C ALA A 169 -3.90 -5.04 -2.93
N TYR A 170 -3.09 -4.01 -2.70
CA TYR A 170 -2.75 -3.57 -1.35
C TYR A 170 -3.97 -3.04 -0.59
N SER A 171 -4.84 -2.27 -1.23
CA SER A 171 -6.03 -1.69 -0.61
C SER A 171 -6.97 -2.72 0.03
N ARG A 172 -6.98 -3.95 -0.50
CA ARG A 172 -7.80 -5.05 0.03
C ARG A 172 -7.03 -5.94 0.99
N LEU A 173 -5.82 -6.34 0.60
CA LEU A 173 -5.03 -7.30 1.37
C LEU A 173 -4.42 -6.72 2.64
N LYS A 174 -4.24 -5.40 2.75
CA LYS A 174 -3.73 -4.75 3.98
C LYS A 174 -4.51 -5.12 5.25
N TYR A 175 -5.79 -5.43 5.11
CA TYR A 175 -6.63 -5.89 6.22
C TYR A 175 -6.42 -7.35 6.62
N GLU A 176 -5.64 -8.10 5.87
CA GLU A 176 -5.32 -9.50 6.18
C GLU A 176 -4.06 -9.64 7.07
N SER A 177 -3.35 -8.55 7.31
CA SER A 177 -2.16 -8.55 8.18
C SER A 177 -2.52 -8.82 9.65
N GLY A 178 -1.76 -9.72 10.28
CA GLY A 178 -1.93 -10.08 11.69
C GLY A 178 -1.86 -11.58 11.97
N THR A 179 -2.31 -11.97 13.15
CA THR A 179 -2.32 -13.36 13.60
C THR A 179 -3.65 -14.03 13.30
N HIS A 180 -3.62 -15.11 12.54
CA HIS A 180 -4.75 -15.97 12.21
C HIS A 180 -4.73 -17.20 13.10
N ARG A 181 -5.86 -17.54 13.71
CA ARG A 181 -5.99 -18.66 14.63
C ARG A 181 -6.87 -19.76 14.03
N VAL A 182 -6.39 -21.00 14.08
CA VAL A 182 -7.16 -22.17 13.66
C VAL A 182 -7.54 -23.02 14.86
N GLN A 183 -8.73 -23.60 14.82
CA GLN A 183 -9.25 -24.59 15.75
C GLN A 183 -9.72 -25.81 14.93
N ARG A 184 -8.92 -26.87 14.93
CA ARG A 184 -9.27 -28.15 14.28
C ARG A 184 -8.56 -29.31 14.97
N VAL A 185 -8.99 -30.51 14.65
CA VAL A 185 -8.23 -31.73 14.97
C VAL A 185 -7.11 -31.86 13.93
N PRO A 186 -5.83 -31.79 14.31
CA PRO A 186 -4.73 -31.96 13.38
C PRO A 186 -4.76 -33.34 12.71
N GLU A 187 -4.29 -33.45 11.48
CA GLU A 187 -4.11 -34.75 10.81
C GLU A 187 -3.11 -35.67 11.53
N THR A 188 -2.20 -35.07 12.29
CA THR A 188 -1.18 -35.75 13.11
C THR A 188 -1.70 -36.19 14.48
N GLU A 189 -2.95 -35.83 14.85
CA GLU A 189 -3.52 -36.12 16.17
C GLU A 189 -4.34 -37.40 16.14
N SER A 190 -3.91 -38.44 16.88
CA SER A 190 -4.59 -39.72 16.95
C SER A 190 -5.76 -39.79 17.93
N SER A 191 -5.80 -38.87 18.92
CA SER A 191 -6.83 -38.86 19.97
C SER A 191 -8.07 -38.03 19.66
N GLY A 192 -8.14 -37.39 18.51
CA GLY A 192 -9.29 -36.58 18.08
C GLY A 192 -9.46 -35.29 18.86
N ARG A 193 -8.43 -34.80 19.56
CA ARG A 193 -8.49 -33.55 20.33
C ARG A 193 -8.39 -32.34 19.41
N ILE A 194 -9.22 -31.35 19.67
CA ILE A 194 -9.15 -30.06 18.98
C ILE A 194 -7.93 -29.29 19.46
N HIS A 195 -7.02 -28.97 18.55
CA HIS A 195 -5.88 -28.12 18.83
C HIS A 195 -6.17 -26.69 18.37
N THR A 196 -5.49 -25.75 19.02
CA THR A 196 -5.51 -24.34 18.63
C THR A 196 -4.11 -23.95 18.20
N SER A 197 -3.96 -23.63 16.93
CA SER A 197 -2.69 -23.18 16.34
C SER A 197 -2.84 -21.79 15.73
N ALA A 198 -1.73 -21.15 15.45
CA ALA A 198 -1.71 -19.81 14.84
C ALA A 198 -0.70 -19.75 13.70
N ALA A 199 -1.02 -18.95 12.70
CA ALA A 199 -0.11 -18.51 11.67
C ALA A 199 -0.20 -16.99 11.54
N THR A 200 0.86 -16.35 11.09
CA THR A 200 0.93 -14.90 10.93
C THR A 200 1.00 -14.53 9.46
N VAL A 201 0.34 -13.44 9.13
CA VAL A 201 0.34 -12.87 7.78
C VAL A 201 0.85 -11.45 7.88
N ALA A 202 1.88 -11.12 7.09
CA ALA A 202 2.32 -9.75 6.88
C ALA A 202 1.99 -9.33 5.45
N VAL A 203 1.54 -8.10 5.30
CA VAL A 203 1.16 -7.51 4.01
C VAL A 203 1.94 -6.23 3.84
N LEU A 204 2.90 -6.24 2.94
CA LEU A 204 3.81 -5.11 2.70
C LEU A 204 3.58 -4.57 1.28
N PRO A 205 3.62 -3.26 1.08
CA PRO A 205 3.60 -2.71 -0.27
C PRO A 205 4.92 -3.02 -0.98
N GLU A 206 4.87 -3.30 -2.29
CA GLU A 206 6.08 -3.37 -3.11
C GLU A 206 6.76 -2.01 -3.10
N VAL A 207 8.06 -2.00 -2.82
CA VAL A 207 8.88 -0.77 -2.78
C VAL A 207 9.71 -0.69 -4.04
N ASP A 208 9.84 0.51 -4.57
CA ASP A 208 10.69 0.77 -5.73
C ASP A 208 12.17 0.61 -5.37
N ASP A 209 12.98 0.29 -6.37
CA ASP A 209 14.43 0.19 -6.21
C ASP A 209 15.02 1.52 -5.74
N VAL A 210 15.98 1.43 -4.83
CA VAL A 210 16.65 2.60 -4.28
C VAL A 210 17.57 3.22 -5.33
N GLU A 211 17.21 4.37 -5.84
CA GLU A 211 18.10 5.17 -6.68
C GLU A 211 18.84 6.22 -5.84
N VAL A 212 20.16 6.34 -6.07
CA VAL A 212 21.00 7.33 -5.42
C VAL A 212 21.61 8.24 -6.47
N GLU A 213 21.07 9.43 -6.58
CA GLU A 213 21.69 10.54 -7.30
C GLU A 213 22.49 11.40 -6.30
N ILE A 214 23.75 11.67 -6.65
CA ILE A 214 24.60 12.56 -5.85
C ILE A 214 24.64 13.91 -6.55
N ASN A 215 24.07 14.94 -5.90
CA ASN A 215 24.22 16.30 -6.35
C ASN A 215 25.66 16.78 -6.03
N PRO A 216 26.44 17.20 -7.01
CA PRO A 216 27.82 17.69 -6.76
C PRO A 216 27.91 18.84 -5.77
N ASN A 217 26.85 19.65 -5.63
CA ASN A 217 26.80 20.78 -4.69
C ASN A 217 26.70 20.32 -3.22
N ASP A 218 26.21 19.11 -2.98
CA ASP A 218 26.07 18.51 -1.66
C ASP A 218 27.34 17.79 -1.19
N VAL A 219 28.39 17.81 -2.03
CA VAL A 219 29.66 17.15 -1.71
C VAL A 219 30.78 18.15 -1.60
N ARG A 220 31.33 18.30 -0.40
CA ARG A 220 32.56 19.07 -0.19
C ARG A 220 33.76 18.20 -0.55
N VAL A 221 34.62 18.74 -1.39
CA VAL A 221 35.85 18.08 -1.87
C VAL A 221 37.05 18.76 -1.25
N ASP A 222 37.77 18.06 -0.37
CA ASP A 222 39.03 18.51 0.21
C ASP A 222 40.16 17.69 -0.38
N VAL A 223 41.27 18.38 -0.73
CA VAL A 223 42.48 17.72 -1.26
C VAL A 223 43.60 17.90 -0.24
N TYR A 224 44.44 16.89 -0.10
CA TYR A 224 45.55 16.89 0.84
C TYR A 224 46.66 15.95 0.35
N ARG A 225 47.81 16.03 1.03
CA ARG A 225 48.94 15.15 0.72
C ARG A 225 48.68 13.74 1.17
N SER A 226 48.98 12.78 0.32
CA SER A 226 48.86 11.35 0.68
C SER A 226 49.89 11.00 1.76
N SER A 227 49.48 10.16 2.72
CA SER A 227 50.31 9.61 3.76
C SER A 227 50.80 8.20 3.38
N GLY A 228 52.09 7.88 3.55
CA GLY A 228 52.62 6.57 3.31
C GLY A 228 54.12 6.56 2.95
N ASN A 229 54.69 5.38 2.82
CA ASN A 229 56.09 5.24 2.38
C ASN A 229 56.20 5.56 0.90
N GLY A 230 56.78 6.71 0.56
CA GLY A 230 56.92 7.16 -0.82
C GLY A 230 57.98 8.22 -1.01
N GLY A 231 58.40 8.44 -2.25
CA GLY A 231 59.36 9.47 -2.64
C GLY A 231 58.73 10.86 -2.75
N GLN A 232 59.42 11.79 -3.47
CA GLN A 232 59.02 13.19 -3.60
C GLN A 232 57.59 13.38 -4.09
N CYS A 233 57.06 12.51 -4.90
CA CYS A 233 55.68 12.61 -5.42
C CYS A 233 54.58 12.47 -4.35
N VAL A 234 54.80 11.65 -3.33
CA VAL A 234 53.86 11.41 -2.22
C VAL A 234 53.90 12.56 -1.23
N ASN A 235 55.06 13.14 -1.00
CA ASN A 235 55.27 14.15 0.03
C ASN A 235 55.04 15.59 -0.43
N THR A 236 55.02 15.83 -1.76
CA THR A 236 54.89 17.20 -2.32
C THR A 236 53.60 17.47 -3.08
N THR A 237 52.92 16.42 -3.55
CA THR A 237 51.71 16.58 -4.39
C THR A 237 50.44 16.29 -3.59
N ASP A 238 49.44 17.18 -3.67
CA ASP A 238 48.14 17.00 -3.04
C ASP A 238 47.29 16.04 -3.89
N SER A 239 47.61 14.73 -3.83
CA SER A 239 46.95 13.68 -4.60
C SER A 239 45.79 13.00 -3.89
N ALA A 240 45.76 13.03 -2.56
CA ALA A 240 44.69 12.44 -1.77
C ALA A 240 43.45 13.34 -1.76
N VAL A 241 42.29 12.69 -1.83
CA VAL A 241 40.98 13.37 -1.87
C VAL A 241 40.13 12.87 -0.70
N ARG A 242 39.47 13.83 -0.04
CA ARG A 242 38.41 13.58 0.94
C ARG A 242 37.12 14.16 0.40
N LEU A 243 36.09 13.35 0.33
CA LEU A 243 34.74 13.76 0.01
C LEU A 243 33.90 13.74 1.29
N THR A 244 33.20 14.83 1.56
CA THR A 244 32.24 14.91 2.66
C THR A 244 30.89 15.22 2.07
N HIS A 245 29.94 14.29 2.22
CA HIS A 245 28.56 14.51 1.85
C HIS A 245 27.86 15.31 2.94
N LEU A 246 27.52 16.55 2.65
CA LEU A 246 27.02 17.51 3.64
C LEU A 246 25.72 17.08 4.33
N PRO A 247 24.70 16.55 3.60
CA PRO A 247 23.44 16.17 4.23
C PRO A 247 23.57 15.00 5.22
N THR A 248 24.40 14.00 4.91
CA THR A 248 24.54 12.78 5.75
C THR A 248 25.77 12.82 6.65
N GLY A 249 26.69 13.75 6.43
CA GLY A 249 27.97 13.80 7.14
C GLY A 249 28.95 12.67 6.76
N LEU A 250 28.63 11.85 5.75
CA LEU A 250 29.45 10.72 5.35
C LEU A 250 30.76 11.20 4.73
N VAL A 251 31.88 10.66 5.21
CA VAL A 251 33.22 11.01 4.75
C VAL A 251 33.85 9.81 4.05
N VAL A 252 34.39 10.06 2.87
CA VAL A 252 35.17 9.09 2.08
C VAL A 252 36.51 9.67 1.72
N THR A 253 37.58 8.93 1.98
CA THR A 253 38.94 9.31 1.61
C THR A 253 39.50 8.31 0.60
N CYS A 254 40.23 8.83 -0.40
CA CYS A 254 40.92 8.00 -1.39
C CYS A 254 42.29 8.58 -1.67
N GLN A 255 43.34 7.72 -1.55
CA GLN A 255 44.74 8.08 -1.80
C GLN A 255 45.53 6.99 -2.56
N ASP A 256 44.81 6.11 -3.26
CA ASP A 256 45.38 4.92 -3.88
C ASP A 256 46.25 5.22 -5.11
N GLU A 257 45.84 6.25 -5.84
CA GLU A 257 46.46 6.61 -7.11
C GLU A 257 47.34 7.86 -6.99
N LYS A 258 48.31 7.99 -7.87
CA LYS A 258 49.17 9.18 -7.96
C LYS A 258 48.42 10.41 -8.54
N SER A 259 47.27 10.20 -9.16
CA SER A 259 46.46 11.22 -9.80
C SER A 259 45.28 11.62 -8.92
N GLN A 260 45.20 12.90 -8.55
CA GLN A 260 44.07 13.48 -7.82
C GLN A 260 42.73 13.24 -8.51
N ILE A 261 42.68 13.35 -9.86
CA ILE A 261 41.44 13.17 -10.65
C ILE A 261 40.96 11.72 -10.49
N LYS A 262 41.84 10.74 -10.60
CA LYS A 262 41.48 9.32 -10.44
C LYS A 262 41.03 9.00 -9.01
N ASN A 263 41.70 9.59 -8.00
CA ASN A 263 41.28 9.45 -6.61
C ASN A 263 39.90 10.07 -6.35
N LYS A 264 39.62 11.24 -6.96
CA LYS A 264 38.31 11.87 -6.90
C LYS A 264 37.22 10.99 -7.49
N GLU A 265 37.43 10.44 -8.70
CA GLU A 265 36.48 9.52 -9.35
C GLU A 265 36.22 8.25 -8.53
N LYS A 266 37.29 7.63 -7.98
CA LYS A 266 37.17 6.49 -7.07
C LYS A 266 36.39 6.85 -5.81
N ALA A 267 36.71 7.98 -5.18
CA ALA A 267 36.04 8.44 -3.98
C ALA A 267 34.53 8.69 -4.22
N PHE A 268 34.12 9.23 -5.38
CA PHE A 268 32.73 9.38 -5.75
C PHE A 268 32.03 8.02 -5.94
N LYS A 269 32.71 7.02 -6.55
CA LYS A 269 32.16 5.66 -6.66
C LYS A 269 31.91 5.03 -5.29
N VAL A 270 32.89 5.15 -4.38
CA VAL A 270 32.78 4.64 -3.01
C VAL A 270 31.69 5.39 -2.24
N LEU A 271 31.60 6.73 -2.41
CA LEU A 271 30.56 7.53 -1.77
C LEU A 271 29.16 7.09 -2.24
N ARG A 272 28.99 6.86 -3.55
CA ARG A 272 27.71 6.37 -4.11
C ARG A 272 27.33 5.01 -3.54
N SER A 273 28.28 4.08 -3.47
CA SER A 273 28.02 2.75 -2.88
C SER A 273 27.62 2.86 -1.41
N ARG A 274 28.32 3.66 -0.61
CA ARG A 274 27.99 3.83 0.82
C ARG A 274 26.65 4.54 1.05
N LEU A 275 26.30 5.52 0.23
CA LEU A 275 25.00 6.17 0.28
C LEU A 275 23.88 5.22 -0.13
N TYR A 276 24.13 4.36 -1.13
CA TYR A 276 23.21 3.32 -1.53
C TYR A 276 22.99 2.31 -0.40
N ASP A 277 24.08 1.79 0.21
CA ASP A 277 24.00 0.85 1.32
C ASP A 277 23.25 1.44 2.52
N MET A 278 23.46 2.73 2.81
CA MET A 278 22.79 3.44 3.92
C MET A 278 21.29 3.56 3.65
N LYS A 279 20.89 4.00 2.45
CA LYS A 279 19.48 4.09 2.08
C LYS A 279 18.79 2.73 2.04
N LEU A 280 19.48 1.71 1.54
CA LEU A 280 18.96 0.35 1.54
C LEU A 280 18.76 -0.18 2.97
N GLN A 281 19.66 0.16 3.88
CA GLN A 281 19.51 -0.22 5.28
C GLN A 281 18.36 0.50 5.96
N GLU A 282 18.20 1.82 5.73
CA GLU A 282 17.06 2.59 6.22
C GLU A 282 15.74 1.99 5.74
N GLN A 283 15.62 1.68 4.44
CA GLN A 283 14.44 1.05 3.86
C GLN A 283 14.16 -0.33 4.47
N ASN A 284 15.18 -1.16 4.66
CA ASN A 284 15.05 -2.47 5.29
C ASN A 284 14.62 -2.37 6.77
N ASP A 285 15.11 -1.36 7.48
CA ASP A 285 14.73 -1.11 8.87
C ASP A 285 13.28 -0.66 8.98
N GLU A 286 12.80 0.19 8.06
CA GLU A 286 11.40 0.60 7.96
C GLU A 286 10.49 -0.61 7.65
N ILE A 287 10.81 -1.41 6.64
CA ILE A 287 10.06 -2.63 6.29
C ILE A 287 10.03 -3.61 7.47
N SER A 288 11.16 -3.77 8.16
CA SER A 288 11.27 -4.66 9.32
C SER A 288 10.44 -4.15 10.50
N ALA A 289 10.39 -2.85 10.72
CA ALA A 289 9.55 -2.23 11.74
C ALA A 289 8.06 -2.40 11.42
N GLU A 290 7.66 -2.16 10.18
CA GLU A 290 6.30 -2.36 9.71
C GLU A 290 5.87 -3.82 9.85
N ARG A 291 6.70 -4.78 9.39
CA ARG A 291 6.45 -6.22 9.57
C ARG A 291 6.25 -6.60 11.03
N ARG A 292 7.08 -6.08 11.95
CA ARG A 292 6.94 -6.37 13.38
C ARG A 292 5.64 -5.80 13.96
N SER A 293 5.23 -4.63 13.53
CA SER A 293 3.98 -4.02 14.00
C SER A 293 2.74 -4.82 13.56
N GLN A 294 2.79 -5.43 12.36
CA GLN A 294 1.70 -6.24 11.81
C GLN A 294 1.60 -7.63 12.45
N VAL A 295 2.74 -8.28 12.71
CA VAL A 295 2.79 -9.68 13.16
C VAL A 295 2.72 -9.82 14.69
N GLY A 296 3.12 -8.79 15.44
CA GLY A 296 3.19 -8.84 16.89
C GLY A 296 4.11 -9.95 17.40
N SER A 297 3.69 -10.66 18.44
CA SER A 297 4.42 -11.82 18.98
C SER A 297 4.13 -13.15 18.25
N GLY A 298 3.13 -13.17 17.37
CA GLY A 298 2.62 -14.40 16.73
C GLY A 298 1.92 -15.36 17.70
N ASP A 299 1.57 -14.89 18.90
CA ASP A 299 0.81 -15.67 19.87
C ASP A 299 -0.67 -15.74 19.44
N ARG A 300 -1.29 -16.90 19.69
CA ARG A 300 -2.71 -17.14 19.38
C ARG A 300 -3.68 -16.23 20.15
N SER A 301 -3.24 -15.50 21.17
CA SER A 301 -4.02 -14.51 21.90
C SER A 301 -4.22 -13.22 21.10
N GLU A 302 -3.26 -12.83 20.25
CA GLU A 302 -3.28 -11.62 19.42
C GLU A 302 -4.08 -11.76 18.10
N ARG A 303 -4.92 -12.78 18.04
CA ARG A 303 -5.68 -13.13 16.83
C ARG A 303 -6.54 -11.99 16.29
N ILE A 304 -6.44 -11.76 15.00
CA ILE A 304 -7.41 -10.93 14.26
C ILE A 304 -8.61 -11.76 13.80
N ARG A 305 -8.37 -13.03 13.43
CA ARG A 305 -9.39 -13.92 12.87
C ARG A 305 -9.26 -15.35 13.40
N THR A 306 -10.40 -16.03 13.57
CA THR A 306 -10.46 -17.44 13.98
C THR A 306 -11.17 -18.28 12.96
N TYR A 307 -10.54 -19.37 12.56
CA TYR A 307 -11.04 -20.41 11.67
C TYR A 307 -11.42 -21.63 12.51
N ASN A 308 -12.74 -21.87 12.68
CA ASN A 308 -13.24 -22.95 13.51
C ASN A 308 -13.80 -24.06 12.61
N PHE A 309 -13.02 -25.11 12.40
CA PHE A 309 -13.39 -26.23 11.55
C PHE A 309 -14.57 -27.05 12.10
N PRO A 310 -14.62 -27.43 13.39
CA PRO A 310 -15.76 -28.15 13.93
C PRO A 310 -17.11 -27.46 13.77
N GLN A 311 -17.11 -26.11 13.72
CA GLN A 311 -18.33 -25.31 13.55
C GLN A 311 -18.51 -24.79 12.12
N GLY A 312 -17.57 -25.05 11.21
CA GLY A 312 -17.61 -24.59 9.82
C GLY A 312 -17.67 -23.05 9.67
N ARG A 313 -17.08 -22.30 10.65
CA ARG A 313 -17.19 -20.85 10.68
C ARG A 313 -15.84 -20.12 10.72
N VAL A 314 -15.84 -18.92 10.17
CA VAL A 314 -14.76 -17.95 10.28
C VAL A 314 -15.29 -16.72 11.02
N THR A 315 -14.56 -16.23 12.01
CA THR A 315 -14.91 -15.03 12.78
C THR A 315 -13.77 -14.03 12.74
N ASP A 316 -14.04 -12.83 12.24
CA ASP A 316 -13.13 -11.69 12.35
C ASP A 316 -13.45 -10.91 13.63
N HIS A 317 -12.46 -10.82 14.53
CA HIS A 317 -12.66 -10.25 15.87
C HIS A 317 -12.62 -8.73 15.87
N ARG A 318 -12.08 -8.10 14.84
CA ARG A 318 -11.98 -6.64 14.73
C ARG A 318 -13.35 -5.99 14.53
N ILE A 319 -14.20 -6.64 13.74
CA ILE A 319 -15.56 -6.17 13.42
C ILE A 319 -16.66 -7.07 13.99
N GLY A 320 -16.30 -8.15 14.71
CA GLY A 320 -17.24 -9.12 15.27
C GLY A 320 -18.05 -9.91 14.23
N MET A 321 -17.60 -9.94 12.99
CA MET A 321 -18.31 -10.60 11.88
C MET A 321 -18.02 -12.09 11.85
N THR A 322 -19.06 -12.91 11.66
CA THR A 322 -18.96 -14.38 11.57
C THR A 322 -19.63 -14.89 10.32
N ILE A 323 -18.92 -15.72 9.55
CA ILE A 323 -19.39 -16.38 8.34
C ILE A 323 -19.38 -17.89 8.54
N TYR A 324 -20.48 -18.59 8.17
CA TYR A 324 -20.63 -20.03 8.29
C TYR A 324 -20.35 -20.76 6.95
N LYS A 325 -19.31 -20.35 6.25
CA LYS A 325 -18.88 -20.88 4.95
C LYS A 325 -17.36 -21.07 4.93
N LEU A 326 -16.83 -21.81 5.92
CA LEU A 326 -15.38 -21.97 6.09
C LEU A 326 -14.69 -22.51 4.82
N ASP A 327 -15.26 -23.52 4.16
CA ASP A 327 -14.66 -24.15 2.99
C ASP A 327 -14.56 -23.18 1.80
N SER A 328 -15.64 -22.44 1.52
CA SER A 328 -15.65 -21.40 0.48
C SER A 328 -14.65 -20.29 0.80
N PHE A 329 -14.55 -19.91 2.08
CA PHE A 329 -13.61 -18.90 2.55
C PHE A 329 -12.16 -19.33 2.30
N LEU A 330 -11.83 -20.59 2.64
CA LEU A 330 -10.51 -21.18 2.38
C LEU A 330 -10.22 -21.41 0.88
N ASP A 331 -11.25 -21.44 0.04
CA ASP A 331 -11.14 -21.46 -1.43
C ASP A 331 -11.07 -20.03 -2.03
N GLY A 332 -10.84 -19.02 -1.20
CA GLY A 332 -10.58 -17.63 -1.62
C GLY A 332 -11.82 -16.73 -1.70
N GLU A 333 -12.97 -17.09 -1.13
CA GLU A 333 -14.14 -16.20 -1.02
C GLU A 333 -14.05 -15.35 0.25
N ILE A 334 -13.05 -14.46 0.30
CA ILE A 334 -12.79 -13.62 1.49
C ILE A 334 -13.44 -12.24 1.40
N ASP A 335 -14.04 -11.89 0.28
CA ASP A 335 -14.54 -10.54 -0.01
C ASP A 335 -15.53 -10.02 1.05
N GLU A 336 -16.42 -10.87 1.53
CA GLU A 336 -17.46 -10.47 2.50
C GLU A 336 -16.84 -9.87 3.78
N ILE A 337 -15.78 -10.48 4.32
CA ILE A 337 -15.05 -9.96 5.48
C ILE A 337 -14.21 -8.74 5.11
N VAL A 338 -13.53 -8.77 3.97
CA VAL A 338 -12.69 -7.64 3.52
C VAL A 338 -13.53 -6.40 3.29
N ASP A 339 -14.70 -6.51 2.65
CA ASP A 339 -15.62 -5.40 2.42
C ASP A 339 -16.19 -4.86 3.75
N GLY A 340 -16.48 -5.73 4.70
CA GLY A 340 -16.87 -5.35 6.05
C GLY A 340 -15.77 -4.55 6.77
N LEU A 341 -14.51 -4.95 6.64
CA LEU A 341 -13.36 -4.25 7.22
C LEU A 341 -13.12 -2.90 6.55
N ILE A 342 -13.22 -2.83 5.22
CA ILE A 342 -13.15 -1.57 4.47
C ILE A 342 -14.22 -0.60 4.94
N THR A 343 -15.47 -1.07 5.07
CA THR A 343 -16.58 -0.24 5.51
C THR A 343 -16.37 0.27 6.95
N SER A 344 -15.87 -0.59 7.84
CA SER A 344 -15.56 -0.21 9.22
C SER A 344 -14.44 0.83 9.30
N ASP A 345 -13.35 0.67 8.53
CA ASP A 345 -12.25 1.62 8.45
C ASP A 345 -12.70 2.98 7.90
N GLN A 346 -13.53 2.97 6.84
CA GLN A 346 -14.11 4.18 6.28
C GLN A 346 -15.02 4.89 7.29
N ALA A 347 -15.84 4.13 8.05
CA ALA A 347 -16.70 4.70 9.08
C ALA A 347 -15.88 5.31 10.24
N GLU A 348 -14.77 4.70 10.62
CA GLU A 348 -13.86 5.24 11.64
C GLU A 348 -13.17 6.52 11.15
N LYS A 349 -12.66 6.52 9.93
CA LYS A 349 -12.07 7.72 9.29
C LYS A 349 -13.07 8.86 9.17
N MET A 350 -14.34 8.56 8.82
CA MET A 350 -15.39 9.58 8.76
C MET A 350 -15.74 10.20 10.12
N LYS A 351 -15.60 9.46 11.23
CA LYS A 351 -15.81 10.01 12.58
C LYS A 351 -14.71 10.98 12.99
N ASN A 352 -13.51 10.81 12.45
CA ASN A 352 -12.33 11.63 12.75
C ASN A 352 -12.14 12.78 11.74
N PHE A 353 -12.97 12.86 10.70
CA PHE A 353 -12.96 13.87 9.63
C PHE A 353 -13.92 15.04 9.94
#